data_1f1183f46e2b4206b74e6fbff5a23a21
#
_entry.id   1f1183f46e2b4206b74e6fbff5a23a21
#
_cell.length_a   1.000
_cell.length_b   1.000
_cell.length_c   1.000
_cell.angle_alpha   90.00
_cell.angle_beta   90.00
_cell.angle_gamma   90.00
#
_symmetry.space_group_name_H-M   'P 1'
#
loop_
_entity.id
_entity.type
_entity.pdbx_description
1 polymer ?
#
loop_
_entity_poly.entity_id
_entity_poly.type
_entity_poly.pdbx_seq_one_letter_code
_entity_poly.pdbx_strand_id
1 'polypeptide(L)'
;MNLLILGKKGEAIQKDFEGKRDDSWTIYNWNPGENEKKLSNLLNKADVAITGSDALIYGGIFKFLSLAKNLKLLQIPFAGVDWLDPNLLPKKLMVANASGHEIAISEYIIGSIIALSLDLLATNKDFKSGSWDRTGTLSDPKSMHNEVYGKTIGIIGYGQIGIETALRAKSLGMKTYGLNRTKKKIKPKELDWHGSSDKLYTILKESDFLILACDLNDSTK
;
A
#
# COMPACT_ATOMS: atom_id res chain seq x y z
N MET A 1 20.32 18.54 14.67
CA MET A 1 19.19 17.64 14.94
C MET A 1 19.62 16.20 14.72
N ASN A 2 19.04 15.25 15.46
CA ASN A 2 19.40 13.84 15.41
C ASN A 2 18.29 13.04 14.72
N LEU A 3 18.62 12.43 13.59
CA LEU A 3 17.74 11.54 12.84
C LEU A 3 18.14 10.10 13.11
N LEU A 4 17.18 9.28 13.54
CA LEU A 4 17.36 7.84 13.68
C LEU A 4 16.58 7.11 12.58
N ILE A 5 17.28 6.29 11.80
CA ILE A 5 16.68 5.43 10.79
C ILE A 5 16.64 4.00 11.33
N LEU A 6 15.45 3.45 11.40
CA LEU A 6 15.16 2.12 11.94
C LEU A 6 14.85 1.16 10.80
N GLY A 7 15.63 0.10 10.64
CA GLY A 7 15.42 -0.95 9.65
C GLY A 7 16.51 -1.05 8.59
N LYS A 8 16.55 -2.20 7.91
CA LYS A 8 17.62 -2.59 6.95
C LYS A 8 17.77 -1.66 5.74
N LYS A 9 16.75 -0.88 5.40
CA LYS A 9 16.84 0.13 4.33
C LYS A 9 17.46 1.44 4.77
N GLY A 10 17.95 1.53 6.03
CA GLY A 10 18.53 2.73 6.60
C GLY A 10 19.66 3.33 5.79
N GLU A 11 20.57 2.49 5.27
CA GLU A 11 21.70 2.94 4.45
C GLU A 11 21.28 3.58 3.12
N ALA A 12 20.24 3.03 2.47
CA ALA A 12 19.72 3.60 1.23
C ALA A 12 19.05 4.96 1.49
N ILE A 13 18.23 5.04 2.55
CA ILE A 13 17.61 6.30 2.98
C ILE A 13 18.69 7.33 3.37
N GLN A 14 19.73 6.91 4.06
CA GLN A 14 20.84 7.79 4.43
C GLN A 14 21.52 8.40 3.21
N LYS A 15 21.83 7.60 2.19
CA LYS A 15 22.41 8.08 0.93
C LYS A 15 21.55 9.12 0.22
N ASP A 16 20.23 8.90 0.22
CA ASP A 16 19.29 9.86 -0.37
C ASP A 16 19.24 11.20 0.39
N PHE A 17 19.52 11.15 1.68
CA PHE A 17 19.59 12.35 2.52
C PHE A 17 20.95 13.08 2.44
N GLU A 18 22.06 12.37 2.25
CA GLU A 18 23.41 12.94 2.28
C GLU A 18 23.64 14.08 1.29
N GLY A 19 22.96 14.03 0.13
CA GLY A 19 23.04 15.10 -0.86
C GLY A 19 22.03 16.26 -0.68
N LYS A 20 21.13 16.18 0.30
CA LYS A 20 19.99 17.11 0.45
C LYS A 20 19.89 17.75 1.84
N ARG A 21 20.74 17.37 2.78
CA ARG A 21 20.74 17.90 4.15
C ARG A 21 21.72 19.05 4.30
N ASP A 22 21.46 19.89 5.27
CA ASP A 22 22.49 20.78 5.83
C ASP A 22 23.33 20.03 6.87
N ASP A 23 24.48 20.57 7.25
CA ASP A 23 25.43 19.97 8.21
C ASP A 23 24.88 19.92 9.66
N SER A 24 23.69 20.43 9.93
CA SER A 24 23.05 20.46 11.25
C SER A 24 22.44 19.12 11.68
N TRP A 25 22.39 18.12 10.78
CA TRP A 25 21.80 16.81 11.04
C TRP A 25 22.86 15.74 11.29
N THR A 26 22.72 15.00 12.40
CA THR A 26 23.45 13.76 12.67
C THR A 26 22.53 12.57 12.42
N ILE A 27 22.95 11.63 11.58
CA ILE A 27 22.16 10.45 11.23
C ILE A 27 22.70 9.22 11.95
N TYR A 28 21.80 8.46 12.57
CA TYR A 28 22.06 7.19 13.22
C TYR A 28 21.23 6.09 12.56
N ASN A 29 21.78 4.88 12.51
CA ASN A 29 21.08 3.69 12.00
C ASN A 29 21.02 2.61 13.07
N TRP A 30 19.88 1.90 13.10
CA TRP A 30 19.69 0.69 13.86
C TRP A 30 18.91 -0.34 13.03
N ASN A 31 19.37 -1.59 13.05
CA ASN A 31 18.75 -2.68 12.30
C ASN A 31 18.20 -3.74 13.26
N PRO A 32 17.08 -4.42 12.89
CA PRO A 32 16.58 -5.58 13.63
C PRO A 32 17.66 -6.64 13.81
N GLY A 33 17.80 -7.12 15.04
CA GLY A 33 18.86 -8.05 15.43
C GLY A 33 20.09 -7.39 16.06
N GLU A 34 20.23 -6.06 16.00
CA GLU A 34 21.24 -5.35 16.78
C GLU A 34 20.85 -5.23 18.26
N ASN A 35 21.84 -4.85 19.08
CA ASN A 35 21.70 -4.74 20.54
C ASN A 35 20.56 -3.77 20.94
N GLU A 36 19.63 -4.20 21.77
CA GLU A 36 18.50 -3.40 22.28
C GLU A 36 18.97 -2.20 23.14
N LYS A 37 20.10 -2.31 23.84
CA LYS A 37 20.68 -1.16 24.56
C LYS A 37 21.12 -0.06 23.60
N LYS A 38 21.66 -0.44 22.42
CA LYS A 38 21.97 0.50 21.35
C LYS A 38 20.73 1.22 20.89
N LEU A 39 19.63 0.50 20.63
CA LEU A 39 18.34 1.06 20.23
C LEU A 39 17.82 2.08 21.25
N SER A 40 17.78 1.71 22.54
CA SER A 40 17.33 2.58 23.62
C SER A 40 18.14 3.88 23.68
N ASN A 41 19.48 3.76 23.59
CA ASN A 41 20.36 4.93 23.61
C ASN A 41 20.16 5.85 22.40
N LEU A 42 19.96 5.28 21.22
CA LEU A 42 19.71 6.05 19.99
C LEU A 42 18.33 6.74 20.03
N LEU A 43 17.27 6.06 20.48
CA LEU A 43 15.94 6.64 20.63
C LEU A 43 15.95 7.82 21.63
N ASN A 44 16.71 7.73 22.71
CA ASN A 44 16.85 8.83 23.67
C ASN A 44 17.61 10.05 23.12
N LYS A 45 18.45 9.86 22.10
CA LYS A 45 19.18 10.95 21.43
C LYS A 45 18.41 11.54 20.25
N ALA A 46 17.51 10.75 19.63
CA ALA A 46 16.83 11.14 18.41
C ALA A 46 15.79 12.25 18.64
N ASP A 47 15.79 13.23 17.76
CA ASP A 47 14.73 14.23 17.62
C ASP A 47 13.66 13.72 16.66
N VAL A 48 14.06 12.99 15.59
CA VAL A 48 13.22 12.43 14.55
C VAL A 48 13.61 10.97 14.32
N ALA A 49 12.63 10.11 14.14
CA ALA A 49 12.86 8.71 13.71
C ALA A 49 12.08 8.42 12.44
N ILE A 50 12.71 7.66 11.52
CA ILE A 50 12.05 7.04 10.36
C ILE A 50 12.09 5.54 10.59
N THR A 51 10.95 4.83 10.44
CA THR A 51 10.88 3.40 10.69
C THR A 51 10.50 2.62 9.45
N GLY A 52 11.27 1.60 9.10
CA GLY A 52 10.89 0.59 8.11
C GLY A 52 9.93 -0.45 8.68
N SER A 53 9.19 -1.15 7.81
CA SER A 53 8.28 -2.23 8.21
C SER A 53 8.98 -3.38 8.93
N ASP A 54 10.23 -3.68 8.57
CA ASP A 54 11.05 -4.71 9.20
C ASP A 54 11.40 -4.37 10.65
N ALA A 55 11.67 -3.11 10.96
CA ALA A 55 11.92 -2.68 12.34
C ALA A 55 10.64 -2.79 13.20
N LEU A 56 9.47 -2.56 12.61
CA LEU A 56 8.19 -2.66 13.32
C LEU A 56 7.79 -4.11 13.60
N ILE A 57 7.91 -4.98 12.60
CA ILE A 57 7.46 -6.37 12.70
C ILE A 57 8.43 -7.21 13.52
N TYR A 58 9.73 -7.04 13.31
CA TYR A 58 10.76 -7.91 13.90
C TYR A 58 11.53 -7.26 15.06
N GLY A 59 11.56 -5.95 15.15
CA GLY A 59 12.37 -5.23 16.12
C GLY A 59 11.71 -4.97 17.46
N GLY A 60 10.41 -5.19 17.59
CA GLY A 60 9.67 -4.93 18.84
C GLY A 60 9.85 -3.50 19.35
N ILE A 61 10.02 -2.52 18.43
CA ILE A 61 10.42 -1.14 18.79
C ILE A 61 9.39 -0.42 19.66
N PHE A 62 8.12 -0.85 19.66
CA PHE A 62 7.07 -0.21 20.47
C PHE A 62 7.39 -0.17 21.96
N LYS A 63 7.97 -1.25 22.50
CA LYS A 63 8.39 -1.28 23.91
C LYS A 63 9.47 -0.23 24.23
N PHE A 64 10.21 0.22 23.23
CA PHE A 64 11.26 1.24 23.37
C PHE A 64 10.78 2.65 23.05
N LEU A 65 9.73 2.83 22.24
CA LEU A 65 9.23 4.15 21.90
C LEU A 65 8.74 4.91 23.14
N SER A 66 8.17 4.20 24.13
CA SER A 66 7.79 4.81 25.42
C SER A 66 8.98 5.43 26.17
N LEU A 67 10.20 4.98 25.90
CA LEU A 67 11.43 5.47 26.50
C LEU A 67 12.04 6.67 25.75
N ALA A 68 11.57 6.93 24.53
CA ALA A 68 12.10 7.97 23.64
C ALA A 68 11.64 9.38 24.04
N LYS A 69 12.15 9.90 25.15
CA LYS A 69 11.70 11.17 25.76
C LYS A 69 11.93 12.40 24.90
N ASN A 70 12.94 12.39 24.04
CA ASN A 70 13.34 13.51 23.18
C ASN A 70 12.76 13.43 21.78
N LEU A 71 12.18 12.27 21.40
CA LEU A 71 11.63 12.04 20.07
C LEU A 71 10.40 12.92 19.85
N LYS A 72 10.45 13.76 18.83
CA LYS A 72 9.40 14.72 18.47
C LYS A 72 8.52 14.20 17.33
N LEU A 73 9.14 13.46 16.38
CA LEU A 73 8.47 12.96 15.19
C LEU A 73 8.88 11.52 14.90
N LEU A 74 7.88 10.67 14.68
CA LEU A 74 8.02 9.34 14.09
C LEU A 74 7.44 9.38 12.67
N GLN A 75 8.29 9.28 11.67
CA GLN A 75 7.89 9.19 10.27
C GLN A 75 7.74 7.73 9.86
N ILE A 76 6.60 7.37 9.32
CA ILE A 76 6.27 6.07 8.76
C ILE A 76 6.27 6.23 7.24
N PRO A 77 7.15 5.53 6.48
CA PRO A 77 7.33 5.74 5.04
C PRO A 77 6.30 4.97 4.19
N PHE A 78 5.14 4.64 4.73
CA PHE A 78 4.02 3.98 4.02
C PHE A 78 2.67 4.48 4.55
N ALA A 79 1.59 4.19 3.82
CA ALA A 79 0.27 4.74 4.11
C ALA A 79 -0.44 4.03 5.28
N GLY A 80 -0.34 2.70 5.35
CA GLY A 80 -1.03 1.90 6.37
C GLY A 80 -0.38 2.07 7.75
N VAL A 81 -1.20 2.36 8.76
CA VAL A 81 -0.79 2.55 10.17
C VAL A 81 -1.68 1.78 11.16
N ASP A 82 -2.46 0.84 10.66
CA ASP A 82 -3.41 -0.01 11.40
C ASP A 82 -2.75 -0.88 12.46
N TRP A 83 -1.46 -1.19 12.31
CA TRP A 83 -0.62 -1.90 13.27
C TRP A 83 -0.14 -1.02 14.44
N LEU A 84 -0.32 0.30 14.38
CA LEU A 84 0.15 1.26 15.37
C LEU A 84 -0.89 1.43 16.47
N ASP A 85 -0.55 1.04 17.70
CA ASP A 85 -1.37 1.34 18.87
C ASP A 85 -0.99 2.71 19.45
N PRO A 86 -1.87 3.71 19.37
CA PRO A 86 -1.61 5.04 19.91
C PRO A 86 -1.33 5.06 21.42
N ASN A 87 -1.83 4.06 22.17
CA ASN A 87 -1.63 3.98 23.61
C ASN A 87 -0.18 3.62 24.00
N LEU A 88 0.57 3.03 23.07
CA LEU A 88 1.98 2.67 23.26
C LEU A 88 2.94 3.82 22.92
N LEU A 89 2.41 4.95 22.46
CA LEU A 89 3.22 6.09 22.04
C LEU A 89 3.33 7.15 23.11
N PRO A 90 4.47 7.88 23.20
CA PRO A 90 4.58 9.06 24.04
C PRO A 90 3.52 10.10 23.67
N LYS A 91 2.83 10.68 24.66
CA LYS A 91 1.72 11.62 24.45
C LYS A 91 2.05 12.84 23.58
N LYS A 92 3.30 13.25 23.53
CA LYS A 92 3.78 14.42 22.76
C LYS A 92 4.41 14.04 21.41
N LEU A 93 4.50 12.76 21.11
CA LEU A 93 5.10 12.30 19.86
C LEU A 93 4.14 12.58 18.70
N MET A 94 4.61 13.34 17.72
CA MET A 94 3.94 13.45 16.44
C MET A 94 4.23 12.21 15.60
N VAL A 95 3.19 11.67 14.95
CA VAL A 95 3.33 10.56 14.01
C VAL A 95 2.85 11.04 12.66
N ALA A 96 3.68 10.85 11.65
CA ALA A 96 3.32 11.11 10.25
C ALA A 96 3.49 9.83 9.44
N ASN A 97 2.52 9.54 8.58
CA ASN A 97 2.62 8.51 7.57
C ASN A 97 2.95 9.12 6.19
N ALA A 98 3.08 8.28 5.17
CA ALA A 98 3.35 8.74 3.82
C ALA A 98 2.14 8.51 2.91
N SER A 99 2.02 9.36 1.89
CA SER A 99 1.10 9.24 0.76
C SER A 99 1.90 9.37 -0.55
N GLY A 100 1.26 9.20 -1.71
CA GLY A 100 1.91 9.34 -3.01
C GLY A 100 2.19 8.01 -3.73
N HIS A 101 1.90 6.86 -3.09
CA HIS A 101 2.04 5.54 -3.73
C HIS A 101 0.74 5.02 -4.35
N GLU A 102 -0.35 5.75 -4.22
CA GLU A 102 -1.66 5.38 -4.77
C GLU A 102 -1.62 5.21 -6.29
N ILE A 103 -0.80 5.99 -6.99
CA ILE A 103 -0.59 5.86 -8.44
C ILE A 103 0.06 4.52 -8.75
N ALA A 104 1.22 4.23 -8.16
CA ALA A 104 1.97 2.99 -8.42
C ALA A 104 1.16 1.73 -8.03
N ILE A 105 0.43 1.79 -6.92
CA ILE A 105 -0.44 0.69 -6.48
C ILE A 105 -1.59 0.49 -7.47
N SER A 106 -2.23 1.56 -7.94
CA SER A 106 -3.32 1.46 -8.91
C SER A 106 -2.84 0.94 -10.27
N GLU A 107 -1.65 1.29 -10.71
CA GLU A 107 -1.02 0.73 -11.92
C GLU A 107 -0.77 -0.77 -11.76
N TYR A 108 -0.24 -1.20 -10.61
CA TYR A 108 -0.07 -2.62 -10.30
C TYR A 108 -1.41 -3.38 -10.34
N ILE A 109 -2.47 -2.82 -9.74
CA ILE A 109 -3.81 -3.41 -9.74
C ILE A 109 -4.32 -3.59 -11.17
N ILE A 110 -4.30 -2.54 -11.98
CA ILE A 110 -4.79 -2.58 -13.38
C ILE A 110 -3.93 -3.53 -14.22
N GLY A 111 -2.61 -3.48 -14.08
CA GLY A 111 -1.70 -4.40 -14.76
C GLY A 111 -1.98 -5.86 -14.41
N SER A 112 -2.27 -6.16 -13.14
CA SER A 112 -2.63 -7.50 -12.69
C SER A 112 -3.97 -7.97 -13.28
N ILE A 113 -4.99 -7.11 -13.31
CA ILE A 113 -6.29 -7.41 -13.92
C ILE A 113 -6.14 -7.72 -15.41
N ILE A 114 -5.38 -6.91 -16.14
CA ILE A 114 -5.11 -7.13 -17.58
C ILE A 114 -4.35 -8.42 -17.77
N ALA A 115 -3.30 -8.68 -16.98
CA ALA A 115 -2.49 -9.89 -17.08
C ALA A 115 -3.31 -11.16 -16.85
N LEU A 116 -4.23 -11.13 -15.88
CA LEU A 116 -5.15 -12.24 -15.60
C LEU A 116 -6.18 -12.42 -16.73
N SER A 117 -6.76 -11.33 -17.23
CA SER A 117 -7.79 -11.40 -18.28
C SER A 117 -7.24 -11.92 -19.61
N LEU A 118 -6.01 -11.56 -19.94
CA LEU A 118 -5.34 -11.97 -21.17
C LEU A 118 -4.53 -13.25 -21.01
N ASP A 119 -4.49 -13.87 -19.83
CA ASP A 119 -3.63 -15.02 -19.50
C ASP A 119 -2.17 -14.80 -19.91
N LEU A 120 -1.65 -13.58 -19.68
CA LEU A 120 -0.34 -13.15 -20.19
C LEU A 120 0.81 -14.03 -19.73
N LEU A 121 0.75 -14.57 -18.50
CA LEU A 121 1.82 -15.41 -17.96
C LEU A 121 1.93 -16.74 -18.70
N ALA A 122 0.79 -17.39 -18.96
CA ALA A 122 0.76 -18.63 -19.71
C ALA A 122 1.10 -18.39 -21.19
N THR A 123 0.55 -17.35 -21.80
CA THR A 123 0.87 -16.95 -23.18
C THR A 123 2.36 -16.68 -23.36
N ASN A 124 2.99 -15.94 -22.43
CA ASN A 124 4.43 -15.70 -22.47
C ASN A 124 5.26 -16.99 -22.31
N LYS A 125 4.82 -17.93 -21.47
CA LYS A 125 5.47 -19.23 -21.30
C LYS A 125 5.41 -20.04 -22.59
N ASP A 126 4.22 -20.13 -23.20
CA ASP A 126 3.99 -20.87 -24.44
C ASP A 126 4.80 -20.26 -25.59
N PHE A 127 4.80 -18.93 -25.73
CA PHE A 127 5.59 -18.22 -26.73
C PHE A 127 7.10 -18.49 -26.58
N LYS A 128 7.63 -18.47 -25.36
CA LYS A 128 9.05 -18.80 -25.09
C LYS A 128 9.42 -20.25 -25.42
N SER A 129 8.44 -21.17 -25.40
CA SER A 129 8.62 -22.56 -25.81
C SER A 129 8.45 -22.79 -27.32
N GLY A 130 8.16 -21.72 -28.08
CA GLY A 130 7.93 -21.81 -29.55
C GLY A 130 6.49 -22.18 -29.91
N SER A 131 5.56 -22.21 -28.95
CA SER A 131 4.13 -22.46 -29.20
C SER A 131 3.36 -21.18 -29.44
N TRP A 132 2.49 -21.19 -30.46
CA TRP A 132 1.54 -20.13 -30.80
C TRP A 132 0.07 -20.52 -30.54
N ASP A 133 -0.17 -21.61 -29.83
CA ASP A 133 -1.50 -22.23 -29.70
C ASP A 133 -2.52 -21.35 -28.96
N ARG A 134 -2.03 -20.35 -28.17
CA ARG A 134 -2.88 -19.39 -27.44
C ARG A 134 -3.05 -18.05 -28.16
N THR A 135 -2.54 -17.90 -29.37
CA THR A 135 -2.53 -16.60 -30.04
C THR A 135 -3.73 -16.34 -30.96
N GLY A 136 -4.86 -17.02 -30.70
CA GLY A 136 -6.12 -16.61 -31.30
C GLY A 136 -6.29 -17.02 -32.75
N THR A 137 -5.88 -18.23 -33.13
CA THR A 137 -6.38 -18.81 -34.38
C THR A 137 -7.87 -19.05 -34.21
N LEU A 138 -8.67 -18.50 -35.11
CA LEU A 138 -10.15 -18.62 -35.11
C LEU A 138 -10.69 -20.06 -35.05
N SER A 139 -9.81 -21.06 -35.12
CA SER A 139 -10.10 -22.48 -35.10
C SER A 139 -10.17 -23.10 -33.70
N ASP A 140 -9.62 -22.46 -32.64
CA ASP A 140 -9.70 -22.98 -31.29
C ASP A 140 -10.30 -21.94 -30.32
N PRO A 141 -11.56 -22.16 -29.84
CA PRO A 141 -12.18 -21.28 -28.84
C PRO A 141 -11.38 -21.14 -27.54
N LYS A 142 -10.49 -22.09 -27.21
CA LYS A 142 -9.64 -22.05 -26.02
C LYS A 142 -8.51 -21.03 -26.13
N SER A 143 -8.22 -20.55 -27.33
CA SER A 143 -7.22 -19.52 -27.59
C SER A 143 -7.75 -18.08 -27.39
N MET A 144 -9.05 -17.92 -27.16
CA MET A 144 -9.65 -16.60 -26.93
C MET A 144 -9.43 -16.15 -25.49
N HIS A 145 -8.86 -14.98 -25.33
CA HIS A 145 -8.72 -14.31 -24.03
C HIS A 145 -9.98 -13.50 -23.69
N ASN A 146 -10.12 -13.18 -22.40
CA ASN A 146 -11.17 -12.29 -21.93
C ASN A 146 -10.73 -10.82 -22.04
N GLU A 147 -11.70 -9.95 -22.26
CA GLU A 147 -11.49 -8.51 -22.24
C GLU A 147 -11.88 -7.91 -20.88
N VAL A 148 -11.27 -6.81 -20.51
CA VAL A 148 -11.68 -6.04 -19.32
C VAL A 148 -12.80 -5.04 -19.63
N TYR A 149 -13.01 -4.72 -20.91
CA TYR A 149 -14.08 -3.83 -21.36
C TYR A 149 -15.45 -4.34 -20.91
N GLY A 150 -16.27 -3.44 -20.35
CA GLY A 150 -17.60 -3.78 -19.84
C GLY A 150 -17.64 -4.59 -18.53
N LYS A 151 -16.49 -5.09 -18.04
CA LYS A 151 -16.39 -5.80 -16.77
C LYS A 151 -16.51 -4.83 -15.59
N THR A 152 -16.95 -5.34 -14.45
CA THR A 152 -17.15 -4.56 -13.23
C THR A 152 -15.97 -4.75 -12.28
N ILE A 153 -15.34 -3.65 -11.88
CA ILE A 153 -14.37 -3.63 -10.78
C ILE A 153 -15.05 -3.12 -9.50
N GLY A 154 -15.05 -3.94 -8.46
CA GLY A 154 -15.51 -3.58 -7.12
C GLY A 154 -14.34 -3.19 -6.23
N ILE A 155 -14.42 -2.03 -5.57
CA ILE A 155 -13.37 -1.48 -4.72
C ILE A 155 -13.90 -1.32 -3.30
N ILE A 156 -13.44 -2.19 -2.39
CA ILE A 156 -13.75 -2.12 -0.95
C ILE A 156 -12.68 -1.26 -0.29
N GLY A 157 -13.07 -0.13 0.28
CA GLY A 157 -12.16 0.91 0.77
C GLY A 157 -11.87 1.96 -0.31
N TYR A 158 -12.92 2.71 -0.71
CA TYR A 158 -12.78 3.76 -1.72
C TYR A 158 -12.12 5.01 -1.15
N GLY A 159 -10.80 4.91 -0.88
CA GLY A 159 -9.87 5.97 -0.50
C GLY A 159 -9.03 6.44 -1.71
N GLN A 160 -7.82 6.96 -1.49
CA GLN A 160 -6.94 7.47 -2.57
C GLN A 160 -6.56 6.38 -3.57
N ILE A 161 -6.15 5.19 -3.11
CA ILE A 161 -5.86 4.04 -3.99
C ILE A 161 -7.11 3.68 -4.82
N GLY A 162 -8.27 3.65 -4.18
CA GLY A 162 -9.53 3.34 -4.86
C GLY A 162 -9.89 4.36 -5.94
N ILE A 163 -9.68 5.65 -5.69
CA ILE A 163 -9.90 6.73 -6.65
C ILE A 163 -8.99 6.55 -7.88
N GLU A 164 -7.69 6.39 -7.66
CA GLU A 164 -6.72 6.21 -8.75
C GLU A 164 -6.98 4.92 -9.55
N THR A 165 -7.41 3.85 -8.87
CA THR A 165 -7.81 2.59 -9.52
C THR A 165 -9.08 2.77 -10.37
N ALA A 166 -10.11 3.44 -9.84
CA ALA A 166 -11.36 3.67 -10.56
C ALA A 166 -11.16 4.53 -11.81
N LEU A 167 -10.33 5.59 -11.72
CA LEU A 167 -10.00 6.45 -12.88
C LEU A 167 -9.39 5.62 -14.02
N ARG A 168 -8.42 4.76 -13.71
CA ARG A 168 -7.75 3.90 -14.71
C ARG A 168 -8.68 2.83 -15.25
N ALA A 169 -9.45 2.17 -14.39
CA ALA A 169 -10.43 1.16 -14.80
C ALA A 169 -11.48 1.77 -15.74
N LYS A 170 -11.96 2.96 -15.43
CA LYS A 170 -12.94 3.67 -16.28
C LYS A 170 -12.38 4.03 -17.64
N SER A 171 -11.09 4.39 -17.76
CA SER A 171 -10.44 4.65 -19.05
C SER A 171 -10.33 3.40 -19.93
N LEU A 172 -10.39 2.20 -19.33
CA LEU A 172 -10.45 0.90 -20.02
C LEU A 172 -11.89 0.45 -20.32
N GLY A 173 -12.89 1.29 -20.09
CA GLY A 173 -14.29 0.97 -20.34
C GLY A 173 -14.91 0.02 -19.30
N MET A 174 -14.28 -0.15 -18.12
CA MET A 174 -14.85 -0.94 -17.04
C MET A 174 -15.94 -0.17 -16.28
N LYS A 175 -16.89 -0.90 -15.69
CA LYS A 175 -17.81 -0.36 -14.69
C LYS A 175 -17.11 -0.31 -13.33
N THR A 176 -17.29 0.78 -12.59
CA THR A 176 -16.55 1.06 -11.34
C THR A 176 -17.51 1.16 -10.16
N TYR A 177 -17.37 0.24 -9.22
CA TYR A 177 -18.17 0.17 -8.01
C TYR A 177 -17.28 0.42 -6.80
N GLY A 178 -17.71 1.29 -5.88
CA GLY A 178 -16.96 1.64 -4.68
C GLY A 178 -17.76 1.45 -3.40
N LEU A 179 -17.09 0.99 -2.35
CA LEU A 179 -17.69 0.78 -1.05
C LEU A 179 -16.83 1.42 0.04
N ASN A 180 -17.47 2.19 0.91
CA ASN A 180 -16.86 2.75 2.12
C ASN A 180 -17.61 2.26 3.36
N ARG A 181 -17.01 2.45 4.54
CA ARG A 181 -17.69 2.21 5.82
C ARG A 181 -19.00 3.00 5.88
N THR A 182 -18.95 4.28 5.52
CA THR A 182 -20.10 5.17 5.45
C THR A 182 -20.26 5.71 4.04
N LYS A 183 -21.49 5.67 3.51
CA LYS A 183 -21.79 6.22 2.19
C LYS A 183 -21.50 7.71 2.15
N LYS A 184 -20.75 8.16 1.15
CA LYS A 184 -20.54 9.60 0.91
C LYS A 184 -21.87 10.27 0.51
N LYS A 185 -22.09 11.50 0.95
CA LYS A 185 -23.30 12.27 0.62
C LYS A 185 -23.48 12.45 -0.89
N ILE A 186 -22.37 12.67 -1.59
CA ILE A 186 -22.32 12.81 -3.05
C ILE A 186 -21.56 11.62 -3.61
N LYS A 187 -22.12 10.94 -4.61
CA LYS A 187 -21.45 9.86 -5.32
C LYS A 187 -20.24 10.43 -6.06
N PRO A 188 -19.03 9.85 -5.90
CA PRO A 188 -17.87 10.23 -6.69
C PRO A 188 -18.13 10.06 -8.20
N LYS A 189 -17.65 11.00 -9.00
CA LYS A 189 -17.90 11.02 -10.45
C LYS A 189 -17.25 9.85 -11.20
N GLU A 190 -16.19 9.29 -10.60
CA GLU A 190 -15.44 8.15 -11.11
C GLU A 190 -16.19 6.83 -10.94
N LEU A 191 -17.21 6.79 -10.07
CA LEU A 191 -17.95 5.58 -9.77
C LEU A 191 -19.29 5.53 -10.52
N ASP A 192 -19.61 4.37 -11.07
CA ASP A 192 -20.94 4.07 -11.59
C ASP A 192 -21.90 3.74 -10.43
N TRP A 193 -21.38 3.09 -9.38
CA TRP A 193 -22.14 2.79 -8.15
C TRP A 193 -21.30 3.04 -6.90
N HIS A 194 -21.94 3.51 -5.81
CA HIS A 194 -21.33 3.72 -4.52
C HIS A 194 -22.24 3.29 -3.38
N GLY A 195 -21.72 2.48 -2.46
CA GLY A 195 -22.42 1.95 -1.29
C GLY A 195 -21.67 2.13 0.03
N SER A 196 -22.36 1.80 1.12
CA SER A 196 -21.80 1.64 2.47
C SER A 196 -21.65 0.15 2.81
N SER A 197 -21.03 -0.15 3.96
CA SER A 197 -20.68 -1.52 4.36
C SER A 197 -21.86 -2.49 4.41
N ASP A 198 -23.10 -2.00 4.63
CA ASP A 198 -24.34 -2.79 4.57
C ASP A 198 -24.63 -3.33 3.17
N LYS A 199 -23.98 -2.82 2.13
CA LYS A 199 -24.11 -3.23 0.72
C LYS A 199 -22.94 -4.12 0.27
N LEU A 200 -22.19 -4.73 1.18
CA LEU A 200 -21.07 -5.59 0.85
C LEU A 200 -21.48 -6.73 -0.10
N TYR A 201 -22.59 -7.39 0.17
CA TYR A 201 -23.08 -8.48 -0.67
C TYR A 201 -23.38 -8.03 -2.12
N THR A 202 -23.88 -6.81 -2.28
CA THR A 202 -24.17 -6.24 -3.62
C THR A 202 -22.88 -6.09 -4.44
N ILE A 203 -21.83 -5.49 -3.86
CA ILE A 203 -20.57 -5.30 -4.60
C ILE A 203 -19.88 -6.63 -4.89
N LEU A 204 -19.94 -7.59 -3.96
CA LEU A 204 -19.40 -8.94 -4.17
C LEU A 204 -20.07 -9.66 -5.33
N LYS A 205 -21.40 -9.57 -5.42
CA LYS A 205 -22.20 -10.25 -6.46
C LYS A 205 -21.99 -9.64 -7.85
N GLU A 206 -21.87 -8.32 -7.93
CA GLU A 206 -21.86 -7.59 -9.20
C GLU A 206 -20.45 -7.37 -9.77
N SER A 207 -19.38 -7.74 -9.05
CA SER A 207 -18.00 -7.50 -9.48
C SER A 207 -17.38 -8.71 -10.16
N ASP A 208 -16.76 -8.49 -11.32
CA ASP A 208 -15.88 -9.46 -11.97
C ASP A 208 -14.49 -9.46 -11.30
N PHE A 209 -14.03 -8.31 -10.84
CA PHE A 209 -12.78 -8.12 -10.09
C PHE A 209 -13.05 -7.38 -8.79
N LEU A 210 -12.44 -7.85 -7.71
CA LEU A 210 -12.60 -7.25 -6.39
C LEU A 210 -11.26 -6.77 -5.84
N ILE A 211 -11.22 -5.51 -5.41
CA ILE A 211 -10.04 -4.86 -4.83
C ILE A 211 -10.29 -4.56 -3.36
N LEU A 212 -9.40 -5.06 -2.50
CA LEU A 212 -9.39 -4.72 -1.08
C LEU A 212 -8.35 -3.61 -0.85
N ALA A 213 -8.82 -2.40 -0.60
CA ALA A 213 -8.02 -1.21 -0.33
C ALA A 213 -8.45 -0.52 0.98
N CYS A 214 -9.10 -1.26 1.87
CA CYS A 214 -9.49 -0.81 3.21
C CYS A 214 -8.41 -1.19 4.23
N ASP A 215 -8.41 -0.49 5.36
CA ASP A 215 -7.57 -0.82 6.51
C ASP A 215 -7.94 -2.19 7.08
N LEU A 216 -6.95 -2.95 7.56
CA LEU A 216 -7.17 -4.19 8.27
C LEU A 216 -7.39 -3.90 9.76
N ASN A 217 -8.62 -4.10 10.22
CA ASN A 217 -9.00 -3.94 11.62
C ASN A 217 -10.13 -4.91 11.99
N ASP A 218 -10.58 -4.94 13.23
CA ASP A 218 -11.59 -5.89 13.70
C ASP A 218 -12.95 -5.78 12.99
N SER A 219 -13.24 -4.64 12.37
CA SER A 219 -14.48 -4.45 11.59
C SER A 219 -14.34 -4.81 10.11
N THR A 220 -13.13 -5.11 9.63
CA THR A 220 -12.82 -5.41 8.22
C THR A 220 -12.20 -6.79 8.01
N LYS A 221 -12.02 -7.57 9.09
CA LYS A 221 -11.61 -8.97 9.06
C LYS A 221 -12.70 -9.88 8.52
#